data_2f30aa9ddb6270997851fcc323b9d5ac
#
_entry.id   2f30aa9ddb6270997851fcc323b9d5ac
#
_cell.length_a   1.000
_cell.length_b   1.000
_cell.length_c   1.000
_cell.angle_alpha   90.00
_cell.angle_beta   90.00
_cell.angle_gamma   90.00
#
_symmetry.space_group_name_H-M   'P 1'
#
loop_
_entity.id
_entity.type
_entity.pdbx_description
1 polymer ?
#
loop_
_entity_poly.entity_id
_entity_poly.type
_entity_poly.pdbx_seq_one_letter_code
_entity_poly.pdbx_strand_id
1 'polypeptide(L)'
;LGDVYKRQVKDIEDQNRTPWNFNLNIKRLINLSLVVVSIQIFLGAWTSTNYASISCADLPLCRGQLLPPADFISGFNFLQTIGPNYLGGLLSDEARVAIHLTHRLGSIVVTLVLLSLIFSLYKNQSLKVAGGLSGTLALQIGLGISNVIFSLPLLIAVGHNLGGLLLITYLAVLRFRE
;
A
#
# COMPACT_ATOMS: atom_id res chain seq x y z
N LEU A 1 48.85 12.23 0.38
CA LEU A 1 47.76 12.32 -0.61
C LEU A 1 46.67 11.31 -0.35
N GLY A 2 46.97 10.04 0.00
CA GLY A 2 45.96 8.99 0.27
C GLY A 2 45.11 9.22 1.53
N ASP A 3 45.69 9.81 2.57
CA ASP A 3 44.95 10.07 3.82
C ASP A 3 44.02 11.26 3.74
N VAL A 4 44.38 12.27 2.94
CA VAL A 4 43.52 13.44 2.67
C VAL A 4 42.32 13.02 1.83
N TYR A 5 42.53 12.19 0.80
CA TYR A 5 41.45 11.66 -0.02
C TYR A 5 40.50 10.77 0.78
N LYS A 6 41.02 9.87 1.65
CA LYS A 6 40.18 9.02 2.54
C LYS A 6 39.36 9.85 3.52
N ARG A 7 39.93 10.93 4.07
CA ARG A 7 39.16 11.85 4.96
C ARG A 7 38.07 12.57 4.18
N GLN A 8 38.37 13.10 2.98
CA GLN A 8 37.36 13.77 2.15
C GLN A 8 36.22 12.84 1.74
N VAL A 9 36.53 11.61 1.35
CA VAL A 9 35.51 10.60 1.01
C VAL A 9 34.67 10.27 2.24
N LYS A 10 35.29 10.09 3.41
CA LYS A 10 34.58 9.82 4.65
C LYS A 10 33.70 10.98 5.10
N ASP A 11 34.19 12.22 4.97
CA ASP A 11 33.41 13.42 5.30
C ASP A 11 32.22 13.60 4.36
N ILE A 12 32.37 13.26 3.07
CA ILE A 12 31.26 13.25 2.09
C ILE A 12 30.27 12.12 2.39
N GLU A 13 30.74 10.94 2.77
CA GLU A 13 29.90 9.84 3.21
C GLU A 13 29.16 10.16 4.50
N ASP A 14 29.79 10.78 5.48
CA ASP A 14 29.18 11.18 6.76
C ASP A 14 28.20 12.36 6.59
N GLN A 15 28.47 13.31 5.69
CA GLN A 15 27.52 14.37 5.32
C GLN A 15 26.28 13.84 4.58
N ASN A 16 26.41 12.76 3.80
CA ASN A 16 25.31 12.10 3.13
C ASN A 16 24.59 11.05 4.01
N ARG A 17 25.20 10.63 5.11
CA ARG A 17 24.64 9.74 6.12
C ARG A 17 24.25 10.55 7.37
N THR A 18 23.25 11.42 7.26
CA THR A 18 22.50 11.77 8.47
C THR A 18 21.56 10.59 8.75
N PRO A 19 21.88 9.70 9.69
CA PRO A 19 20.92 8.70 10.13
C PRO A 19 19.70 9.47 10.64
N TRP A 20 18.52 9.15 10.12
CA TRP A 20 17.28 9.75 10.62
C TRP A 20 17.08 9.28 12.05
N ASN A 21 17.41 10.15 13.00
CA ASN A 21 17.26 9.81 14.41
C ASN A 21 15.78 9.93 14.82
N PHE A 22 15.03 8.88 14.50
CA PHE A 22 13.63 8.79 14.85
C PHE A 22 13.45 8.37 16.30
N ASN A 23 12.51 9.03 17.00
CA ASN A 23 12.12 8.62 18.33
C ASN A 23 11.38 7.26 18.30
N LEU A 24 11.25 6.60 19.46
CA LEU A 24 10.67 5.26 19.58
C LEU A 24 9.23 5.18 19.01
N ASN A 25 8.45 6.24 19.12
CA ASN A 25 7.07 6.27 18.62
C ASN A 25 7.03 6.26 17.10
N ILE A 26 7.91 7.02 16.43
CA ILE A 26 8.03 7.01 14.96
C ILE A 26 8.50 5.63 14.49
N LYS A 27 9.47 5.00 15.16
CA LYS A 27 9.93 3.64 14.84
C LYS A 27 8.80 2.61 14.94
N ARG A 28 7.96 2.70 15.98
CA ARG A 28 6.78 1.84 16.13
C ARG A 28 5.76 2.07 15.01
N LEU A 29 5.51 3.33 14.63
CA LEU A 29 4.61 3.66 13.51
C LEU A 29 5.15 3.17 12.18
N ILE A 30 6.47 3.24 11.91
CA ILE A 30 7.09 2.68 10.70
C ILE A 30 6.88 1.16 10.65
N ASN A 31 7.13 0.45 11.76
CA ASN A 31 6.90 -1.00 11.82
C ASN A 31 5.42 -1.36 11.61
N LEU A 32 4.51 -0.64 12.25
CA LEU A 32 3.06 -0.83 12.05
C LEU A 32 2.68 -0.56 10.59
N SER A 33 3.21 0.51 9.98
CA SER A 33 2.98 0.85 8.58
C SER A 33 3.46 -0.25 7.64
N LEU A 34 4.65 -0.83 7.89
CA LEU A 34 5.16 -1.96 7.12
C LEU A 34 4.21 -3.16 7.19
N VAL A 35 3.72 -3.49 8.37
CA VAL A 35 2.79 -4.63 8.54
C VAL A 35 1.47 -4.38 7.81
N VAL A 36 0.82 -3.23 8.02
CA VAL A 36 -0.49 -2.98 7.40
C VAL A 36 -0.40 -2.80 5.90
N VAL A 37 0.69 -2.20 5.37
CA VAL A 37 0.92 -2.09 3.93
C VAL A 37 1.19 -3.45 3.30
N SER A 38 1.94 -4.33 3.97
CA SER A 38 2.18 -5.71 3.50
C SER A 38 0.87 -6.50 3.40
N ILE A 39 0.01 -6.41 4.42
CA ILE A 39 -1.32 -7.02 4.40
C ILE A 39 -2.16 -6.44 3.26
N GLN A 40 -2.12 -5.13 3.05
CA GLN A 40 -2.87 -4.47 1.98
C GLN A 40 -2.41 -4.88 0.58
N ILE A 41 -1.10 -5.05 0.37
CA ILE A 41 -0.54 -5.58 -0.88
C ILE A 41 -1.03 -7.01 -1.11
N PHE A 42 -1.03 -7.84 -0.07
CA PHE A 42 -1.58 -9.20 -0.15
C PHE A 42 -3.07 -9.19 -0.52
N LEU A 43 -3.89 -8.34 0.12
CA LEU A 43 -5.31 -8.19 -0.22
C LEU A 43 -5.51 -7.69 -1.67
N GLY A 44 -4.65 -6.80 -2.15
CA GLY A 44 -4.65 -6.34 -3.54
C GLY A 44 -4.34 -7.47 -4.53
N ALA A 45 -3.33 -8.28 -4.24
CA ALA A 45 -3.00 -9.46 -5.02
C ALA A 45 -4.17 -10.47 -5.01
N TRP A 46 -4.78 -10.70 -3.85
CA TRP A 46 -5.96 -11.57 -3.70
C TRP A 46 -7.15 -11.04 -4.51
N THR A 47 -7.37 -9.73 -4.51
CA THR A 47 -8.41 -9.06 -5.32
C THR A 47 -8.17 -9.28 -6.82
N SER A 48 -6.93 -9.14 -7.29
CA SER A 48 -6.55 -9.30 -8.69
C SER A 48 -6.66 -10.75 -9.15
N THR A 49 -6.12 -11.70 -8.39
CA THR A 49 -6.11 -13.13 -8.76
C THR A 49 -7.49 -13.78 -8.76
N ASN A 50 -8.43 -13.24 -7.98
CA ASN A 50 -9.81 -13.72 -7.92
C ASN A 50 -10.78 -12.91 -8.80
N TYR A 51 -10.27 -12.07 -9.71
CA TYR A 51 -11.08 -11.23 -10.60
C TYR A 51 -12.12 -10.36 -9.85
N ALA A 52 -11.80 -9.97 -8.61
CA ALA A 52 -12.69 -9.21 -7.75
C ALA A 52 -12.60 -7.69 -7.96
N SER A 53 -11.62 -7.21 -8.75
CA SER A 53 -11.32 -5.78 -8.89
C SER A 53 -12.48 -4.94 -9.45
N ILE A 54 -13.37 -5.54 -10.24
CA ILE A 54 -14.54 -4.89 -10.86
C ILE A 54 -15.86 -5.17 -10.13
N SER A 55 -15.84 -5.94 -9.04
CA SER A 55 -17.06 -6.36 -8.33
C SER A 55 -17.80 -5.21 -7.63
N CYS A 56 -17.08 -4.13 -7.31
CA CYS A 56 -17.64 -2.87 -6.79
C CYS A 56 -17.25 -1.74 -7.76
N ALA A 57 -18.09 -1.44 -8.74
CA ALA A 57 -17.80 -0.48 -9.79
C ALA A 57 -18.05 0.98 -9.40
N ASP A 58 -18.63 1.24 -8.23
CA ASP A 58 -19.03 2.56 -7.73
C ASP A 58 -18.23 2.97 -6.47
N LEU A 59 -18.15 4.27 -6.21
CA LEU A 59 -17.51 4.88 -5.04
C LEU A 59 -18.38 6.01 -4.50
N PRO A 60 -18.50 6.17 -3.18
CA PRO A 60 -17.92 5.34 -2.10
C PRO A 60 -18.67 4.04 -1.84
N LEU A 61 -19.78 3.83 -2.52
CA LEU A 61 -20.66 2.65 -2.40
C LEU A 61 -20.04 1.44 -3.10
N CYS A 62 -20.69 0.28 -2.94
CA CYS A 62 -20.46 -0.92 -3.72
C CYS A 62 -21.82 -1.45 -4.15
N ARG A 63 -22.10 -1.48 -5.44
CA ARG A 63 -23.42 -1.85 -6.00
C ARG A 63 -24.57 -1.01 -5.43
N GLY A 64 -24.33 0.28 -5.26
CA GLY A 64 -25.31 1.23 -4.71
C GLY A 64 -25.54 1.14 -3.20
N GLN A 65 -24.80 0.29 -2.48
CA GLN A 65 -24.95 0.04 -1.04
C GLN A 65 -23.62 0.26 -0.30
N LEU A 66 -23.69 0.67 0.98
CA LEU A 66 -22.51 0.74 1.85
C LEU A 66 -22.02 -0.65 2.24
N LEU A 67 -22.95 -1.57 2.52
CA LEU A 67 -22.68 -2.95 2.88
C LEU A 67 -23.54 -3.86 1.98
N PRO A 68 -23.09 -4.17 0.77
CA PRO A 68 -23.80 -5.09 -0.13
C PRO A 68 -23.72 -6.52 0.40
N PRO A 69 -24.58 -7.44 -0.10
CA PRO A 69 -24.44 -8.85 0.17
C PRO A 69 -23.02 -9.34 -0.19
N ALA A 70 -22.35 -9.97 0.76
CA ALA A 70 -20.97 -10.40 0.65
C ALA A 70 -20.74 -11.74 1.36
N ASP A 71 -20.11 -12.70 0.68
CA ASP A 71 -19.75 -14.00 1.23
C ASP A 71 -18.26 -14.05 1.56
N PHE A 72 -17.93 -13.71 2.82
CA PHE A 72 -16.54 -13.69 3.28
C PHE A 72 -15.95 -15.10 3.43
N ILE A 73 -16.77 -16.12 3.71
CA ILE A 73 -16.29 -17.50 3.89
C ILE A 73 -15.75 -18.03 2.57
N SER A 74 -16.54 -17.93 1.51
CA SER A 74 -16.11 -18.36 0.17
C SER A 74 -15.03 -17.44 -0.39
N GLY A 75 -15.12 -16.13 -0.18
CA GLY A 75 -14.15 -15.14 -0.69
C GLY A 75 -12.74 -15.30 -0.12
N PHE A 76 -12.60 -15.81 1.10
CA PHE A 76 -11.31 -16.05 1.76
C PHE A 76 -11.00 -17.53 1.98
N ASN A 77 -11.61 -18.41 1.19
CA ASN A 77 -11.22 -19.82 1.15
C ASN A 77 -9.94 -19.99 0.31
N PHE A 78 -8.79 -20.07 0.99
CA PHE A 78 -7.49 -20.26 0.32
C PHE A 78 -7.30 -21.66 -0.27
N LEU A 79 -8.18 -22.62 0.05
CA LEU A 79 -8.16 -23.99 -0.45
C LEU A 79 -9.17 -24.22 -1.57
N GLN A 80 -9.70 -23.16 -2.16
CA GLN A 80 -10.65 -23.27 -3.27
C GLN A 80 -10.06 -24.03 -4.45
N THR A 81 -10.89 -24.83 -5.14
CA THR A 81 -10.48 -25.51 -6.35
C THR A 81 -10.27 -24.50 -7.49
N ILE A 82 -9.19 -24.68 -8.24
CA ILE A 82 -8.95 -23.91 -9.46
C ILE A 82 -9.96 -24.38 -10.50
N GLY A 83 -10.70 -23.44 -11.11
CA GLY A 83 -11.68 -23.75 -12.16
C GLY A 83 -11.03 -24.32 -13.42
N PRO A 84 -11.84 -24.88 -14.33
CA PRO A 84 -11.36 -25.53 -15.56
C PRO A 84 -10.69 -24.57 -16.55
N ASN A 85 -10.88 -23.28 -16.36
CA ASN A 85 -10.20 -22.22 -17.09
C ASN A 85 -9.90 -21.07 -16.12
N TYR A 86 -8.86 -20.31 -16.41
CA TYR A 86 -8.46 -19.15 -15.60
C TYR A 86 -9.32 -17.90 -15.86
N LEU A 87 -10.44 -18.03 -16.56
CA LEU A 87 -11.34 -16.94 -16.93
C LEU A 87 -12.40 -16.75 -15.83
N GLY A 88 -12.07 -15.95 -14.82
CA GLY A 88 -13.03 -15.48 -13.82
C GLY A 88 -13.20 -16.34 -12.57
N GLY A 89 -12.54 -17.52 -12.46
CA GLY A 89 -12.60 -18.39 -11.27
C GLY A 89 -13.99 -18.97 -11.00
N LEU A 90 -14.09 -19.76 -9.91
CA LEU A 90 -15.35 -20.39 -9.47
C LEU A 90 -16.09 -19.58 -8.37
N LEU A 91 -15.53 -18.45 -7.92
CA LEU A 91 -16.13 -17.64 -6.88
C LEU A 91 -17.46 -17.00 -7.34
N SER A 92 -18.45 -17.02 -6.45
CA SER A 92 -19.69 -16.26 -6.63
C SER A 92 -19.44 -14.75 -6.67
N ASP A 93 -20.40 -14.00 -7.14
CA ASP A 93 -20.34 -12.55 -7.16
C ASP A 93 -20.23 -11.96 -5.75
N GLU A 94 -20.94 -12.54 -4.76
CA GLU A 94 -20.92 -12.12 -3.37
C GLU A 94 -19.54 -12.37 -2.73
N ALA A 95 -18.87 -13.47 -3.11
CA ALA A 95 -17.53 -13.78 -2.65
C ALA A 95 -16.49 -12.77 -3.20
N ARG A 96 -16.61 -12.38 -4.47
CA ARG A 96 -15.76 -11.32 -5.06
C ARG A 96 -16.04 -9.95 -4.46
N VAL A 97 -17.31 -9.64 -4.15
CA VAL A 97 -17.68 -8.42 -3.42
C VAL A 97 -17.01 -8.40 -2.06
N ALA A 98 -17.03 -9.52 -1.30
CA ALA A 98 -16.37 -9.62 0.00
C ALA A 98 -14.87 -9.33 -0.08
N ILE A 99 -14.18 -9.88 -1.09
CA ILE A 99 -12.75 -9.64 -1.33
C ILE A 99 -12.49 -8.16 -1.63
N HIS A 100 -13.21 -7.57 -2.59
CA HIS A 100 -13.01 -6.17 -2.98
C HIS A 100 -13.34 -5.20 -1.83
N LEU A 101 -14.43 -5.45 -1.10
CA LEU A 101 -14.81 -4.64 0.06
C LEU A 101 -13.74 -4.67 1.15
N THR A 102 -13.18 -5.85 1.44
CA THR A 102 -12.08 -5.99 2.41
C THR A 102 -10.84 -5.21 1.98
N HIS A 103 -10.48 -5.25 0.70
CA HIS A 103 -9.37 -4.46 0.16
C HIS A 103 -9.61 -2.96 0.31
N ARG A 104 -10.83 -2.47 0.06
CA ARG A 104 -11.20 -1.05 0.28
C ARG A 104 -11.14 -0.65 1.74
N LEU A 105 -11.67 -1.47 2.65
CA LEU A 105 -11.60 -1.21 4.09
C LEU A 105 -10.15 -1.21 4.58
N GLY A 106 -9.34 -2.14 4.09
CA GLY A 106 -7.91 -2.19 4.36
C GLY A 106 -7.18 -0.90 3.90
N SER A 107 -7.57 -0.34 2.74
CA SER A 107 -6.99 0.92 2.26
C SER A 107 -7.27 2.11 3.17
N ILE A 108 -8.44 2.14 3.83
CA ILE A 108 -8.78 3.16 4.84
C ILE A 108 -7.86 3.00 6.05
N VAL A 109 -7.68 1.77 6.55
CA VAL A 109 -6.78 1.50 7.69
C VAL A 109 -5.35 1.93 7.38
N VAL A 110 -4.82 1.53 6.22
CA VAL A 110 -3.48 1.93 5.76
C VAL A 110 -3.35 3.45 5.70
N THR A 111 -4.35 4.12 5.12
CA THR A 111 -4.36 5.59 5.01
C THR A 111 -4.27 6.26 6.39
N LEU A 112 -5.07 5.82 7.36
CA LEU A 112 -5.08 6.37 8.72
C LEU A 112 -3.73 6.15 9.42
N VAL A 113 -3.14 4.96 9.30
CA VAL A 113 -1.83 4.65 9.89
C VAL A 113 -0.74 5.50 9.26
N LEU A 114 -0.71 5.62 7.92
CA LEU A 114 0.29 6.42 7.22
C LEU A 114 0.12 7.92 7.47
N LEU A 115 -1.10 8.45 7.57
CA LEU A 115 -1.33 9.83 7.97
C LEU A 115 -0.80 10.10 9.40
N SER A 116 -0.97 9.15 10.32
CA SER A 116 -0.41 9.26 11.67
C SER A 116 1.12 9.28 11.65
N LEU A 117 1.75 8.47 10.81
CA LEU A 117 3.21 8.48 10.61
C LEU A 117 3.67 9.80 9.98
N ILE A 118 3.02 10.26 8.90
CA ILE A 118 3.31 11.52 8.22
C ILE A 118 3.25 12.70 9.22
N PHE A 119 2.19 12.77 10.01
CA PHE A 119 2.03 13.81 11.04
C PHE A 119 3.15 13.76 12.09
N SER A 120 3.56 12.56 12.52
CA SER A 120 4.66 12.38 13.46
C SER A 120 6.01 12.81 12.88
N LEU A 121 6.24 12.54 11.58
CA LEU A 121 7.42 12.97 10.85
C LEU A 121 7.46 14.49 10.69
N TYR A 122 6.34 15.14 10.41
CA TYR A 122 6.24 16.62 10.39
C TYR A 122 6.61 17.22 11.74
N LYS A 123 6.07 16.70 12.83
CA LYS A 123 6.41 17.15 14.18
C LYS A 123 7.89 16.95 14.53
N ASN A 124 8.52 15.93 13.99
CA ASN A 124 9.95 15.63 14.18
C ASN A 124 10.86 16.39 13.19
N GLN A 125 10.36 17.44 12.55
CA GLN A 125 11.10 18.27 11.57
C GLN A 125 11.65 17.51 10.35
N SER A 126 11.16 16.31 10.09
CA SER A 126 11.57 15.47 8.95
C SER A 126 10.75 15.79 7.70
N LEU A 127 10.73 17.06 7.27
CA LEU A 127 9.82 17.58 6.24
C LEU A 127 9.96 16.89 4.89
N LYS A 128 11.21 16.62 4.44
CA LYS A 128 11.46 15.95 3.16
C LYS A 128 10.91 14.52 3.16
N VAL A 129 11.10 13.81 4.28
CA VAL A 129 10.62 12.43 4.46
C VAL A 129 9.10 12.40 4.51
N ALA A 130 8.50 13.30 5.30
CA ALA A 130 7.04 13.41 5.38
C ALA A 130 6.43 13.76 4.02
N GLY A 131 7.02 14.70 3.28
CA GLY A 131 6.57 15.11 1.95
C GLY A 131 6.65 13.97 0.93
N GLY A 132 7.75 13.22 0.90
CA GLY A 132 7.90 12.05 0.03
C GLY A 132 6.87 10.96 0.33
N LEU A 133 6.64 10.65 1.61
CA LEU A 133 5.63 9.67 2.00
C LEU A 133 4.20 10.14 1.66
N SER A 134 3.92 11.43 1.86
CA SER A 134 2.63 12.03 1.48
C SER A 134 2.37 11.93 -0.03
N GLY A 135 3.37 12.24 -0.84
CA GLY A 135 3.27 12.14 -2.31
C GLY A 135 3.03 10.71 -2.78
N THR A 136 3.76 9.73 -2.22
CA THR A 136 3.58 8.31 -2.56
C THR A 136 2.20 7.80 -2.15
N LEU A 137 1.73 8.18 -0.96
CA LEU A 137 0.38 7.82 -0.48
C LEU A 137 -0.70 8.44 -1.36
N ALA A 138 -0.60 9.73 -1.69
CA ALA A 138 -1.56 10.43 -2.55
C ALA A 138 -1.63 9.79 -3.95
N LEU A 139 -0.49 9.47 -4.54
CA LEU A 139 -0.40 8.75 -5.80
C LEU A 139 -1.09 7.40 -5.73
N GLN A 140 -0.82 6.61 -4.68
CA GLN A 140 -1.40 5.28 -4.50
C GLN A 140 -2.93 5.32 -4.35
N ILE A 141 -3.44 6.26 -3.57
CA ILE A 141 -4.90 6.47 -3.42
C ILE A 141 -5.51 6.91 -4.76
N GLY A 142 -4.89 7.87 -5.44
CA GLY A 142 -5.36 8.37 -6.73
C GLY A 142 -5.45 7.27 -7.78
N LEU A 143 -4.42 6.43 -7.91
CA LEU A 143 -4.43 5.28 -8.81
C LEU A 143 -5.48 4.23 -8.42
N GLY A 144 -5.67 3.98 -7.11
CA GLY A 144 -6.70 3.07 -6.62
C GLY A 144 -8.12 3.54 -6.95
N ILE A 145 -8.42 4.81 -6.73
CA ILE A 145 -9.70 5.43 -7.11
C ILE A 145 -9.89 5.39 -8.63
N SER A 146 -8.84 5.69 -9.39
CA SER A 146 -8.88 5.69 -10.87
C SER A 146 -9.16 4.28 -11.43
N ASN A 147 -8.66 3.22 -10.81
CA ASN A 147 -8.99 1.84 -11.19
C ASN A 147 -10.49 1.55 -11.12
N VAL A 148 -11.17 2.10 -10.11
CA VAL A 148 -12.63 1.92 -9.98
C VAL A 148 -13.37 2.78 -11.00
N ILE A 149 -13.05 4.07 -11.08
CA ILE A 149 -13.77 5.03 -11.93
C ILE A 149 -13.65 4.67 -13.42
N PHE A 150 -12.47 4.24 -13.86
CA PHE A 150 -12.19 3.92 -15.27
C PHE A 150 -12.29 2.43 -15.61
N SER A 151 -12.90 1.62 -14.73
CA SER A 151 -13.12 0.18 -14.96
C SER A 151 -11.83 -0.60 -15.26
N LEU A 152 -10.80 -0.36 -14.44
CA LEU A 152 -9.54 -1.11 -14.42
C LEU A 152 -8.68 -1.00 -15.69
N PRO A 153 -8.31 0.22 -16.17
CA PRO A 153 -7.41 0.33 -17.33
C PRO A 153 -6.05 -0.26 -16.99
N LEU A 154 -5.47 -1.00 -17.93
CA LEU A 154 -4.21 -1.74 -17.72
C LEU A 154 -3.08 -0.88 -17.15
N LEU A 155 -2.85 0.30 -17.71
CA LEU A 155 -1.77 1.19 -17.27
C LEU A 155 -1.98 1.71 -15.83
N ILE A 156 -3.23 2.00 -15.46
CA ILE A 156 -3.57 2.45 -14.10
C ILE A 156 -3.43 1.30 -13.11
N ALA A 157 -3.87 0.09 -13.48
CA ALA A 157 -3.73 -1.10 -12.66
C ALA A 157 -2.25 -1.46 -12.41
N VAL A 158 -1.43 -1.43 -13.45
CA VAL A 158 0.04 -1.63 -13.34
C VAL A 158 0.66 -0.52 -12.49
N GLY A 159 0.29 0.74 -12.72
CA GLY A 159 0.74 1.89 -11.95
C GLY A 159 0.40 1.76 -10.46
N HIS A 160 -0.81 1.29 -10.13
CA HIS A 160 -1.24 1.05 -8.75
C HIS A 160 -0.40 -0.05 -8.07
N ASN A 161 -0.08 -1.13 -8.77
CA ASN A 161 0.79 -2.19 -8.25
C ASN A 161 2.22 -1.68 -8.00
N LEU A 162 2.78 -0.92 -8.95
CA LEU A 162 4.08 -0.27 -8.78
C LEU A 162 4.10 0.75 -7.65
N GLY A 163 3.02 1.53 -7.51
CA GLY A 163 2.86 2.47 -6.40
C GLY A 163 2.86 1.78 -5.04
N GLY A 164 2.20 0.63 -4.92
CA GLY A 164 2.26 -0.21 -3.73
C GLY A 164 3.68 -0.69 -3.41
N LEU A 165 4.43 -1.14 -4.43
CA LEU A 165 5.83 -1.51 -4.28
C LEU A 165 6.71 -0.32 -3.86
N LEU A 166 6.50 0.85 -4.45
CA LEU A 166 7.21 2.06 -4.06
C LEU A 166 6.92 2.45 -2.61
N LEU A 167 5.68 2.35 -2.18
CA LEU A 167 5.25 2.69 -0.83
C LEU A 167 5.92 1.79 0.22
N ILE A 168 5.90 0.47 0.01
CA ILE A 168 6.54 -0.47 0.95
C ILE A 168 8.06 -0.33 0.94
N THR A 169 8.66 -0.09 -0.22
CA THR A 169 10.10 0.16 -0.34
C THR A 169 10.49 1.44 0.39
N TYR A 170 9.70 2.50 0.27
CA TYR A 170 9.92 3.75 1.00
C TYR A 170 9.93 3.52 2.52
N LEU A 171 8.94 2.79 3.04
CA LEU A 171 8.86 2.43 4.45
C LEU A 171 10.03 1.55 4.91
N ALA A 172 10.43 0.58 4.09
CA ALA A 172 11.58 -0.26 4.35
C ALA A 172 12.89 0.55 4.43
N VAL A 173 13.09 1.50 3.51
CA VAL A 173 14.22 2.42 3.55
C VAL A 173 14.23 3.26 4.83
N LEU A 174 13.06 3.76 5.26
CA LEU A 174 12.94 4.49 6.53
C LEU A 174 13.30 3.62 7.73
N ARG A 175 13.02 2.33 7.67
CA ARG A 175 13.27 1.39 8.77
C ARG A 175 14.72 0.95 8.87
N PHE A 176 15.40 0.75 7.73
CA PHE A 176 16.71 0.10 7.69
C PHE A 176 17.89 1.06 7.43
N ARG A 177 17.63 2.35 7.19
CA ARG A 177 18.66 3.40 7.10
C ARG A 177 18.93 4.16 8.41
N GLU A 178 18.44 3.61 9.51
CA GLU A 178 18.75 4.12 10.85
C GLU A 178 20.19 3.86 11.26
#